data_c1ac350707d6a1b6fa9cc7d9224ae0be
#
_entry.id   c1ac350707d6a1b6fa9cc7d9224ae0be
#
_cell.length_a   1.000
_cell.length_b   1.000
_cell.length_c   1.000
_cell.angle_alpha   90.00
_cell.angle_beta   90.00
_cell.angle_gamma   90.00
#
_symmetry.space_group_name_H-M   'P 1'
#
loop_
_entity.id
_entity.type
_entity.pdbx_description
1 polymer ?
#
loop_
_entity_poly.entity_id
_entity_poly.type
_entity_poly.pdbx_seq_one_letter_code
_entity_poly.pdbx_strand_id
1 'polypeptide(L)'
;MPRTKRQKSEDGIYHIMIKSITEVPLFKKHEDKIRYLKQMREYQKIYGFKVYAYCLMSNHGHFIIDSNGADISKIMHGLNFKYAITFNRIYKRNGHLFQDRFKSKMVDTQRYLIMLSAYIHNNPLDIRGYEKCPEKYKYSSLKVYLGLERDNTGLLDEGFIMQFFSNNVKEARERYAKLVYICDDEKMKRELEFKDEKTEYRSERKVIIRNFDPQEILKFISKETGINEIMFYIRNNKNSKIVKALASLLMRSFCNYNCKDICKVLGNIAQSTVSRLCSIGVELISTEDKYKNLINKFISEHSNLKAMGYT
;
A
#
# COMPACT_ATOMS: atom_id res chain seq x y z
N MET A 1 19.03 9.29 20.29
CA MET A 1 19.73 8.34 19.41
C MET A 1 19.45 8.68 17.96
N PRO A 2 20.46 8.67 17.05
CA PRO A 2 20.24 8.88 15.64
C PRO A 2 19.33 7.78 15.09
N ARG A 3 18.32 8.15 14.28
CA ARG A 3 17.38 7.18 13.68
C ARG A 3 18.08 6.39 12.57
N THR A 4 18.07 5.09 12.65
CA THR A 4 18.61 4.20 11.62
C THR A 4 17.85 4.39 10.29
N LYS A 5 18.59 4.43 9.18
CA LYS A 5 18.00 4.50 7.83
C LYS A 5 17.27 3.18 7.55
N ARG A 6 16.03 3.26 7.03
CA ARG A 6 15.30 2.05 6.62
C ARG A 6 16.03 1.31 5.52
N GLN A 7 16.08 -0.01 5.64
CA GLN A 7 16.43 -0.85 4.50
C GLN A 7 15.31 -0.73 3.47
N LYS A 8 15.64 -0.36 2.25
CA LYS A 8 14.72 -0.26 1.13
C LYS A 8 15.22 -1.16 0.02
N SER A 9 14.31 -1.96 -0.55
CA SER A 9 14.50 -2.65 -1.80
C SER A 9 13.40 -2.21 -2.75
N GLU A 10 13.70 -2.04 -4.03
CA GLU A 10 12.71 -1.69 -5.04
C GLU A 10 11.68 -2.81 -5.23
N ASP A 11 12.04 -4.03 -4.89
CA ASP A 11 11.23 -5.24 -5.00
C ASP A 11 10.79 -5.81 -3.63
N GLY A 12 10.93 -5.03 -2.55
CA GLY A 12 10.70 -5.50 -1.17
C GLY A 12 9.25 -5.83 -0.86
N ILE A 13 9.03 -6.98 -0.21
CA ILE A 13 7.84 -7.25 0.59
C ILE A 13 8.15 -6.76 2.02
N TYR A 14 7.20 -6.09 2.64
CA TYR A 14 7.41 -5.47 3.94
C TYR A 14 6.34 -5.88 4.94
N HIS A 15 6.76 -6.26 6.14
CA HIS A 15 5.92 -6.19 7.32
C HIS A 15 5.81 -4.73 7.74
N ILE A 16 4.64 -4.18 7.69
CA ILE A 16 4.35 -2.79 8.09
C ILE A 16 3.53 -2.79 9.36
N MET A 17 3.95 -1.98 10.33
CA MET A 17 3.18 -1.70 11.54
C MET A 17 2.96 -0.20 11.69
N ILE A 18 1.74 0.18 11.97
CA ILE A 18 1.32 1.53 12.36
C ILE A 18 0.78 1.49 13.79
N LYS A 19 1.08 2.51 14.59
CA LYS A 19 0.61 2.60 15.98
C LYS A 19 0.25 4.05 16.32
N SER A 20 -0.83 4.24 17.08
CA SER A 20 -1.19 5.55 17.61
C SER A 20 -0.37 5.92 18.86
N ILE A 21 -0.42 7.18 19.23
CA ILE A 21 0.00 7.63 20.57
C ILE A 21 -0.85 6.91 21.64
N THR A 22 -0.30 6.78 22.85
CA THR A 22 -0.88 5.94 23.91
C THR A 22 -2.30 6.38 24.31
N GLU A 23 -2.56 7.67 24.33
CA GLU A 23 -3.82 8.24 24.83
C GLU A 23 -4.96 8.20 23.81
N VAL A 24 -4.68 7.86 22.56
CA VAL A 24 -5.66 7.94 21.46
C VAL A 24 -5.73 6.65 20.67
N PRO A 25 -6.90 5.98 20.61
CA PRO A 25 -7.07 4.87 19.68
C PRO A 25 -6.87 5.32 18.23
N LEU A 26 -6.14 4.52 17.46
CA LEU A 26 -5.95 4.76 16.02
C LEU A 26 -7.27 4.69 15.27
N PHE A 27 -8.11 3.76 15.70
CA PHE A 27 -9.45 3.53 15.16
C PHE A 27 -10.47 3.56 16.30
N LYS A 28 -11.17 4.68 16.48
CA LYS A 28 -12.18 4.83 17.54
C LYS A 28 -13.46 4.09 17.21
N LYS A 29 -13.84 4.06 15.93
CA LYS A 29 -15.09 3.48 15.44
C LYS A 29 -14.83 2.53 14.28
N HIS A 30 -15.86 1.76 13.94
CA HIS A 30 -15.88 0.91 12.75
C HIS A 30 -15.53 1.67 11.46
N GLU A 31 -16.13 2.85 11.29
CA GLU A 31 -15.96 3.69 10.11
C GLU A 31 -14.50 4.12 9.90
N ASP A 32 -13.72 4.24 10.97
CA ASP A 32 -12.31 4.63 10.88
C ASP A 32 -11.48 3.53 10.22
N LYS A 33 -11.72 2.26 10.57
CA LYS A 33 -11.06 1.11 9.96
C LYS A 33 -11.43 0.99 8.48
N ILE A 34 -12.72 1.11 8.17
CA ILE A 34 -13.20 1.10 6.78
C ILE A 34 -12.58 2.25 5.99
N ARG A 35 -12.52 3.45 6.56
CA ARG A 35 -11.90 4.63 5.92
C ARG A 35 -10.42 4.41 5.64
N TYR A 36 -9.68 3.81 6.59
CA TYR A 36 -8.28 3.50 6.39
C TYR A 36 -8.06 2.52 5.23
N LEU A 37 -8.84 1.42 5.18
CA LEU A 37 -8.78 0.43 4.10
C LEU A 37 -9.17 1.05 2.74
N LYS A 38 -10.22 1.88 2.69
CA LYS A 38 -10.59 2.61 1.46
C LYS A 38 -9.46 3.52 0.98
N GLN A 39 -8.85 4.29 1.88
CA GLN A 39 -7.70 5.13 1.53
C GLN A 39 -6.51 4.29 1.06
N MET A 40 -6.26 3.14 1.69
CA MET A 40 -5.20 2.21 1.25
C MET A 40 -5.49 1.70 -0.17
N ARG A 41 -6.75 1.36 -0.49
CA ARG A 41 -7.16 0.95 -1.84
C ARG A 41 -6.96 2.07 -2.87
N GLU A 42 -7.26 3.32 -2.53
CA GLU A 42 -6.98 4.46 -3.39
C GLU A 42 -5.48 4.59 -3.69
N TYR A 43 -4.64 4.49 -2.66
CA TYR A 43 -3.18 4.52 -2.83
C TYR A 43 -2.66 3.31 -3.62
N GLN A 44 -3.26 2.14 -3.43
CA GLN A 44 -2.93 0.95 -4.20
C GLN A 44 -3.20 1.15 -5.69
N LYS A 45 -4.32 1.76 -6.06
CA LYS A 45 -4.62 2.09 -7.47
C LYS A 45 -3.59 3.05 -8.08
N ILE A 46 -3.02 3.95 -7.27
CA ILE A 46 -2.01 4.92 -7.73
C ILE A 46 -0.64 4.27 -7.88
N TYR A 47 -0.19 3.57 -6.84
CA TYR A 47 1.17 3.06 -6.74
C TYR A 47 1.31 1.62 -7.22
N GLY A 48 0.23 0.87 -7.43
CA GLY A 48 0.26 -0.51 -7.89
C GLY A 48 0.91 -1.49 -6.90
N PHE A 49 1.04 -1.12 -5.61
CA PHE A 49 1.51 -2.05 -4.59
C PHE A 49 0.46 -3.12 -4.30
N LYS A 50 0.87 -4.24 -3.72
CA LYS A 50 -0.02 -5.33 -3.34
C LYS A 50 -0.11 -5.45 -1.82
N VAL A 51 -1.27 -5.87 -1.33
CA VAL A 51 -1.49 -6.16 0.09
C VAL A 51 -1.80 -7.64 0.20
N TYR A 52 -0.95 -8.37 0.92
CA TYR A 52 -1.11 -9.82 1.07
C TYR A 52 -1.90 -10.18 2.33
N ALA A 53 -1.69 -9.48 3.45
CA ALA A 53 -2.44 -9.70 4.67
C ALA A 53 -2.56 -8.41 5.47
N TYR A 54 -3.61 -8.31 6.30
CA TYR A 54 -3.76 -7.21 7.25
C TYR A 54 -4.58 -7.61 8.48
N CYS A 55 -4.33 -6.89 9.58
CA CYS A 55 -5.19 -6.85 10.76
C CYS A 55 -5.17 -5.44 11.37
N LEU A 56 -6.35 -4.85 11.60
CA LEU A 56 -6.53 -3.53 12.19
C LEU A 56 -7.08 -3.65 13.61
N MET A 57 -6.20 -3.49 14.60
CA MET A 57 -6.54 -3.44 16.02
C MET A 57 -7.09 -2.04 16.38
N SER A 58 -7.43 -1.78 17.64
CA SER A 58 -7.93 -0.47 18.06
C SER A 58 -6.85 0.62 18.02
N ASN A 59 -5.63 0.30 18.42
CA ASN A 59 -4.51 1.25 18.59
C ASN A 59 -3.35 1.05 17.61
N HIS A 60 -3.37 -0.02 16.82
CA HIS A 60 -2.35 -0.33 15.83
C HIS A 60 -2.93 -1.11 14.65
N GLY A 61 -2.12 -1.29 13.60
CA GLY A 61 -2.44 -2.14 12.46
C GLY A 61 -1.19 -2.77 11.88
N HIS A 62 -1.32 -4.01 11.44
CA HIS A 62 -0.29 -4.79 10.76
C HIS A 62 -0.69 -5.07 9.33
N PHE A 63 0.31 -5.04 8.43
CA PHE A 63 0.12 -5.31 7.01
C PHE A 63 1.32 -6.06 6.45
N ILE A 64 1.08 -6.90 5.46
CA ILE A 64 2.12 -7.37 4.54
C ILE A 64 1.90 -6.65 3.22
N ILE A 65 2.86 -5.81 2.82
CA ILE A 65 2.79 -5.00 1.61
C ILE A 65 3.96 -5.32 0.70
N ASP A 66 3.67 -5.74 -0.52
CA ASP A 66 4.63 -5.79 -1.61
C ASP A 66 4.65 -4.42 -2.29
N SER A 67 5.77 -3.74 -2.23
CA SER A 67 5.92 -2.40 -2.81
C SER A 67 5.80 -2.37 -4.33
N ASN A 68 6.02 -3.51 -4.99
CA ASN A 68 5.97 -3.65 -6.45
C ASN A 68 6.73 -2.50 -7.17
N GLY A 69 7.96 -2.25 -6.72
CA GLY A 69 8.83 -1.19 -7.24
C GLY A 69 8.58 0.22 -6.69
N ALA A 70 7.50 0.47 -5.97
CA ALA A 70 7.20 1.78 -5.42
C ALA A 70 7.95 2.05 -4.10
N ASP A 71 8.23 3.32 -3.79
CA ASP A 71 8.81 3.69 -2.49
C ASP A 71 7.78 3.52 -1.37
N ILE A 72 7.95 2.47 -0.57
CA ILE A 72 7.07 2.18 0.59
C ILE A 72 6.98 3.35 1.57
N SER A 73 8.05 4.17 1.67
CA SER A 73 8.02 5.34 2.55
C SER A 73 7.09 6.43 2.02
N LYS A 74 7.03 6.64 0.71
CA LYS A 74 6.11 7.59 0.08
C LYS A 74 4.66 7.13 0.20
N ILE A 75 4.41 5.83 -0.02
CA ILE A 75 3.08 5.22 0.12
C ILE A 75 2.57 5.45 1.55
N MET A 76 3.31 4.94 2.54
CA MET A 76 2.86 4.96 3.93
C MET A 76 2.83 6.35 4.54
N HIS A 77 3.77 7.24 4.17
CA HIS A 77 3.72 8.63 4.60
C HIS A 77 2.45 9.33 4.08
N GLY A 78 2.16 9.19 2.78
CA GLY A 78 0.98 9.83 2.19
C GLY A 78 -0.33 9.30 2.78
N LEU A 79 -0.44 7.97 2.91
CA LEU A 79 -1.61 7.31 3.50
C LEU A 79 -1.86 7.75 4.95
N ASN A 80 -0.83 7.65 5.80
CA ASN A 80 -0.94 7.99 7.21
C ASN A 80 -1.19 9.48 7.43
N PHE A 81 -0.58 10.34 6.64
CA PHE A 81 -0.80 11.79 6.69
C PHE A 81 -2.26 12.14 6.33
N LYS A 82 -2.78 11.60 5.22
CA LYS A 82 -4.18 11.79 4.80
C LYS A 82 -5.15 11.30 5.88
N TYR A 83 -4.87 10.13 6.45
CA TYR A 83 -5.69 9.56 7.51
C TYR A 83 -5.68 10.43 8.77
N ALA A 84 -4.51 10.87 9.25
CA ALA A 84 -4.37 11.71 10.44
C ALA A 84 -5.12 13.04 10.32
N ILE A 85 -5.02 13.72 9.16
CA ILE A 85 -5.78 14.95 8.90
C ILE A 85 -7.29 14.69 8.97
N THR A 86 -7.75 13.61 8.33
CA THR A 86 -9.18 13.26 8.31
C THR A 86 -9.69 12.90 9.70
N PHE A 87 -8.92 12.10 10.44
CA PHE A 87 -9.24 11.70 11.81
C PHE A 87 -9.32 12.92 12.73
N ASN A 88 -8.30 13.80 12.71
CA ASN A 88 -8.27 15.01 13.53
C ASN A 88 -9.44 15.94 13.23
N ARG A 89 -9.83 16.08 11.95
CA ARG A 89 -11.00 16.87 11.55
C ARG A 89 -12.31 16.28 12.10
N ILE A 90 -12.51 14.96 11.97
CA ILE A 90 -13.73 14.28 12.43
C ILE A 90 -13.87 14.39 13.94
N TYR A 91 -12.77 14.17 14.65
CA TYR A 91 -12.76 14.14 16.12
C TYR A 91 -12.40 15.48 16.77
N LYS A 92 -12.33 16.56 15.99
CA LYS A 92 -11.99 17.93 16.44
C LYS A 92 -10.73 17.95 17.31
N ARG A 93 -9.66 17.23 16.84
CA ARG A 93 -8.37 17.10 17.53
C ARG A 93 -7.29 17.89 16.83
N ASN A 94 -6.28 18.28 17.61
CA ASN A 94 -5.01 18.81 17.13
C ASN A 94 -3.86 17.85 17.54
N GLY A 95 -2.70 17.98 16.87
CA GLY A 95 -1.51 17.22 17.18
C GLY A 95 -1.39 15.87 16.49
N HIS A 96 -0.39 15.12 16.88
CA HIS A 96 -0.05 13.84 16.26
C HIS A 96 -1.06 12.75 16.60
N LEU A 97 -1.40 11.92 15.61
CA LEU A 97 -2.20 10.72 15.80
C LEU A 97 -1.29 9.49 15.94
N PHE A 98 -0.26 9.39 15.10
CA PHE A 98 0.68 8.28 15.14
C PHE A 98 1.81 8.55 16.14
N GLN A 99 2.19 7.51 16.88
CA GLN A 99 3.26 7.56 17.89
C GLN A 99 4.61 7.90 17.26
N ASP A 100 4.89 7.31 16.09
CA ASP A 100 6.09 7.55 15.29
C ASP A 100 5.76 7.28 13.82
N ARG A 101 6.78 7.36 12.96
CA ARG A 101 6.68 6.83 11.62
C ARG A 101 6.31 5.34 11.68
N PHE A 102 5.64 4.82 10.64
CA PHE A 102 5.38 3.39 10.56
C PHE A 102 6.69 2.59 10.73
N LYS A 103 6.62 1.45 11.41
CA LYS A 103 7.71 0.47 11.43
C LYS A 103 7.62 -0.39 10.18
N SER A 104 8.77 -0.76 9.64
CA SER A 104 8.85 -1.69 8.50
C SER A 104 10.03 -2.63 8.68
N LYS A 105 9.79 -3.90 8.41
CA LYS A 105 10.81 -4.94 8.32
C LYS A 105 10.66 -5.62 6.95
N MET A 106 11.77 -5.86 6.27
CA MET A 106 11.76 -6.56 4.99
C MET A 106 11.47 -8.05 5.24
N VAL A 107 10.63 -8.62 4.38
CA VAL A 107 10.30 -10.05 4.39
C VAL A 107 11.16 -10.70 3.32
N ASP A 108 12.15 -11.46 3.74
CA ASP A 108 13.23 -11.95 2.89
C ASP A 108 13.15 -13.47 2.64
N THR A 109 12.27 -14.20 3.34
CA THR A 109 12.05 -15.63 3.08
C THR A 109 10.58 -15.99 2.91
N GLN A 110 10.32 -17.02 2.10
CA GLN A 110 8.98 -17.59 1.96
C GLN A 110 8.43 -18.09 3.31
N ARG A 111 9.29 -18.76 4.09
CA ARG A 111 8.90 -19.23 5.42
C ARG A 111 8.46 -18.08 6.31
N TYR A 112 9.25 -17.00 6.36
CA TYR A 112 8.91 -15.81 7.15
C TYR A 112 7.62 -15.18 6.66
N LEU A 113 7.40 -15.07 5.34
CA LEU A 113 6.16 -14.54 4.77
C LEU A 113 4.91 -15.31 5.23
N ILE A 114 4.98 -16.65 5.13
CA ILE A 114 3.88 -17.55 5.52
C ILE A 114 3.59 -17.40 7.02
N MET A 115 4.63 -17.50 7.85
CA MET A 115 4.50 -17.37 9.31
C MET A 115 3.99 -16.00 9.73
N LEU A 116 4.48 -14.92 9.09
CA LEU A 116 4.04 -13.56 9.34
C LEU A 116 2.56 -13.37 9.01
N SER A 117 2.07 -13.99 7.94
CA SER A 117 0.64 -13.91 7.60
C SER A 117 -0.24 -14.53 8.68
N ALA A 118 0.16 -15.69 9.20
CA ALA A 118 -0.53 -16.35 10.32
C ALA A 118 -0.45 -15.51 11.60
N TYR A 119 0.72 -14.95 11.93
CA TYR A 119 0.89 -14.04 13.06
C TYR A 119 -0.04 -12.82 12.97
N ILE A 120 -0.12 -12.18 11.79
CA ILE A 120 -1.00 -11.03 11.59
C ILE A 120 -2.48 -11.44 11.78
N HIS A 121 -2.86 -12.60 11.30
CA HIS A 121 -4.22 -13.10 11.43
C HIS A 121 -4.56 -13.54 12.86
N ASN A 122 -3.58 -13.85 13.70
CA ASN A 122 -3.73 -14.22 15.11
C ASN A 122 -3.73 -13.01 16.06
N ASN A 123 -3.47 -11.79 15.60
CA ASN A 123 -3.55 -10.59 16.45
C ASN A 123 -4.89 -10.45 17.20
N PRO A 124 -6.07 -10.86 16.66
CA PRO A 124 -7.33 -10.79 17.39
C PRO A 124 -7.40 -11.70 18.60
N LEU A 125 -6.56 -12.73 18.74
CA LEU A 125 -6.55 -13.62 19.91
C LEU A 125 -6.29 -12.86 21.23
N ASP A 126 -5.61 -11.71 21.17
CA ASP A 126 -5.37 -10.83 22.31
C ASP A 126 -6.60 -9.94 22.68
N ILE A 127 -7.71 -10.05 21.92
CA ILE A 127 -8.95 -9.29 22.18
C ILE A 127 -9.96 -10.17 22.89
N ARG A 128 -10.52 -9.68 24.00
CA ARG A 128 -11.58 -10.37 24.73
C ARG A 128 -12.76 -10.74 23.81
N GLY A 129 -13.09 -12.03 23.76
CA GLY A 129 -14.15 -12.61 22.93
C GLY A 129 -13.68 -13.15 21.59
N TYR A 130 -12.38 -13.04 21.25
CA TYR A 130 -11.80 -13.60 20.03
C TYR A 130 -10.68 -14.62 20.31
N GLU A 131 -10.41 -14.96 21.56
CA GLU A 131 -9.27 -15.78 22.02
C GLU A 131 -9.20 -17.17 21.36
N LYS A 132 -10.36 -17.68 20.87
CA LYS A 132 -10.44 -18.98 20.19
C LYS A 132 -11.02 -18.91 18.79
N CYS A 133 -11.31 -17.73 18.29
CA CYS A 133 -12.00 -17.54 17.02
C CYS A 133 -11.54 -16.25 16.30
N PRO A 134 -10.24 -16.16 15.93
CA PRO A 134 -9.68 -14.97 15.27
C PRO A 134 -10.38 -14.68 13.92
N GLU A 135 -10.94 -15.70 13.28
CA GLU A 135 -11.70 -15.59 12.03
C GLU A 135 -12.99 -14.78 12.17
N LYS A 136 -13.55 -14.68 13.39
CA LYS A 136 -14.74 -13.84 13.63
C LYS A 136 -14.40 -12.35 13.63
N TYR A 137 -13.12 -11.99 13.79
CA TYR A 137 -12.72 -10.58 13.81
C TYR A 137 -12.85 -9.93 12.44
N LYS A 138 -13.72 -8.92 12.35
CA LYS A 138 -14.14 -8.31 11.09
C LYS A 138 -13.04 -7.51 10.36
N TYR A 139 -12.02 -7.05 11.08
CA TYR A 139 -10.98 -6.16 10.51
C TYR A 139 -9.65 -6.87 10.28
N SER A 140 -9.73 -8.17 10.05
CA SER A 140 -8.62 -9.01 9.59
C SER A 140 -8.96 -9.59 8.22
N SER A 141 -7.93 -9.78 7.41
CA SER A 141 -8.08 -10.49 6.12
C SER A 141 -8.26 -12.01 6.26
N LEU A 142 -8.23 -12.55 7.48
CA LEU A 142 -8.31 -14.00 7.71
C LEU A 142 -9.55 -14.65 7.09
N LYS A 143 -10.72 -14.02 7.18
CA LYS A 143 -11.96 -14.56 6.60
C LYS A 143 -11.85 -14.84 5.10
N VAL A 144 -11.15 -13.99 4.37
CA VAL A 144 -10.94 -14.17 2.92
C VAL A 144 -10.04 -15.37 2.68
N TYR A 145 -8.95 -15.50 3.45
CA TYR A 145 -8.05 -16.65 3.38
C TYR A 145 -8.74 -17.98 3.65
N LEU A 146 -9.68 -18.00 4.58
CA LEU A 146 -10.47 -19.20 4.92
C LEU A 146 -11.66 -19.42 3.96
N GLY A 147 -11.93 -18.49 3.05
CA GLY A 147 -13.06 -18.56 2.12
C GLY A 147 -14.43 -18.32 2.79
N LEU A 148 -14.45 -17.76 3.99
CA LEU A 148 -15.66 -17.41 4.72
C LEU A 148 -16.30 -16.11 4.24
N GLU A 149 -15.52 -15.26 3.58
CA GLU A 149 -15.97 -13.98 3.01
C GLU A 149 -15.18 -13.69 1.73
N ARG A 150 -15.78 -12.95 0.80
CA ARG A 150 -15.06 -12.40 -0.37
C ARG A 150 -14.43 -11.06 0.00
N ASP A 151 -13.29 -10.73 -0.63
CA ASP A 151 -12.71 -9.40 -0.48
C ASP A 151 -13.56 -8.33 -1.19
N ASN A 152 -14.45 -7.69 -0.43
CA ASN A 152 -15.31 -6.61 -0.93
C ASN A 152 -14.56 -5.29 -1.14
N THR A 153 -13.30 -5.20 -0.69
CA THR A 153 -12.47 -3.99 -0.84
C THR A 153 -11.66 -4.01 -2.13
N GLY A 154 -11.41 -5.19 -2.68
CA GLY A 154 -10.50 -5.42 -3.81
C GLY A 154 -9.06 -5.03 -3.49
N LEU A 155 -8.70 -4.97 -2.20
CA LEU A 155 -7.39 -4.58 -1.71
C LEU A 155 -6.43 -5.76 -1.65
N LEU A 156 -6.95 -6.95 -1.31
CA LEU A 156 -6.18 -8.13 -0.93
C LEU A 156 -5.75 -8.95 -2.17
N ASP A 157 -4.52 -9.44 -2.15
CA ASP A 157 -3.98 -10.45 -3.08
C ASP A 157 -3.57 -11.69 -2.25
N GLU A 158 -4.57 -12.44 -1.77
CA GLU A 158 -4.35 -13.63 -0.96
C GLU A 158 -3.74 -14.78 -1.76
N GLY A 159 -3.99 -14.80 -3.06
CA GLY A 159 -3.53 -15.87 -3.96
C GLY A 159 -2.02 -16.06 -3.91
N PHE A 160 -1.26 -14.97 -3.74
CA PHE A 160 0.19 -15.03 -3.65
C PHE A 160 0.71 -15.87 -2.47
N ILE A 161 0.06 -15.80 -1.32
CA ILE A 161 0.44 -16.64 -0.16
C ILE A 161 -0.18 -18.03 -0.26
N MET A 162 -1.44 -18.11 -0.73
CA MET A 162 -2.17 -19.36 -0.78
C MET A 162 -1.54 -20.41 -1.73
N GLN A 163 -0.89 -19.98 -2.82
CA GLN A 163 -0.18 -20.87 -3.75
C GLN A 163 0.94 -21.68 -3.09
N PHE A 164 1.50 -21.23 -1.96
CA PHE A 164 2.53 -21.97 -1.24
C PHE A 164 1.98 -23.18 -0.46
N PHE A 165 0.68 -23.28 -0.31
CA PHE A 165 0.04 -24.40 0.41
C PHE A 165 -0.47 -25.48 -0.53
N SER A 166 -1.10 -25.12 -1.63
CA SER A 166 -1.55 -26.04 -2.69
C SER A 166 -2.06 -25.26 -3.90
N ASN A 167 -2.00 -25.88 -5.08
CA ASN A 167 -2.69 -25.40 -6.28
C ASN A 167 -4.22 -25.59 -6.17
N ASN A 168 -4.69 -26.48 -5.30
CA ASN A 168 -6.09 -26.67 -5.02
C ASN A 168 -6.54 -25.67 -3.93
N VAL A 169 -7.48 -24.78 -4.27
CA VAL A 169 -7.94 -23.71 -3.37
C VAL A 169 -8.51 -24.25 -2.06
N LYS A 170 -9.28 -25.32 -2.08
CA LYS A 170 -9.88 -25.91 -0.85
C LYS A 170 -8.78 -26.46 0.05
N GLU A 171 -7.87 -27.22 -0.51
CA GLU A 171 -6.74 -27.80 0.23
C GLU A 171 -5.82 -26.69 0.80
N ALA A 172 -5.54 -25.65 0.01
CA ALA A 172 -4.75 -24.51 0.47
C ALA A 172 -5.39 -23.83 1.68
N ARG A 173 -6.69 -23.62 1.67
CA ARG A 173 -7.44 -23.04 2.79
C ARG A 173 -7.40 -23.90 4.03
N GLU A 174 -7.57 -25.22 3.89
CA GLU A 174 -7.50 -26.17 5.00
C GLU A 174 -6.10 -26.18 5.64
N ARG A 175 -5.05 -26.21 4.82
CA ARG A 175 -3.65 -26.17 5.28
C ARG A 175 -3.33 -24.84 5.96
N TYR A 176 -3.80 -23.74 5.38
CA TYR A 176 -3.62 -22.41 5.96
C TYR A 176 -4.36 -22.25 7.30
N ALA A 177 -5.59 -22.73 7.40
CA ALA A 177 -6.34 -22.76 8.66
C ALA A 177 -5.56 -23.52 9.75
N LYS A 178 -5.05 -24.71 9.45
CA LYS A 178 -4.22 -25.48 10.40
C LYS A 178 -3.01 -24.64 10.87
N LEU A 179 -2.31 -23.96 9.96
CA LEU A 179 -1.19 -23.10 10.32
C LEU A 179 -1.61 -21.99 11.29
N VAL A 180 -2.69 -21.25 10.99
CA VAL A 180 -3.18 -20.15 11.84
C VAL A 180 -3.49 -20.63 13.26
N TYR A 181 -4.19 -21.78 13.40
CA TYR A 181 -4.56 -22.31 14.72
C TYR A 181 -3.41 -22.98 15.48
N ILE A 182 -2.33 -23.40 14.79
CA ILE A 182 -1.12 -23.97 15.42
C ILE A 182 -0.14 -22.85 15.84
N CYS A 183 -0.11 -21.74 15.09
CA CYS A 183 0.85 -20.64 15.28
C CYS A 183 0.49 -19.69 16.45
N ASP A 184 0.00 -20.19 17.55
CA ASP A 184 -0.24 -19.40 18.78
C ASP A 184 0.96 -19.43 19.76
N ASP A 185 2.14 -19.88 19.32
CA ASP A 185 3.35 -19.97 20.12
C ASP A 185 3.96 -18.59 20.39
N GLU A 186 4.09 -18.21 21.67
CA GLU A 186 4.72 -16.97 22.12
C GLU A 186 6.18 -16.83 21.67
N LYS A 187 6.90 -17.94 21.49
CA LYS A 187 8.26 -17.95 21.00
C LYS A 187 8.33 -17.46 19.56
N MET A 188 7.37 -17.88 18.76
CA MET A 188 7.22 -17.45 17.37
C MET A 188 6.77 -15.99 17.27
N LYS A 189 5.86 -15.51 18.16
CA LYS A 189 5.49 -14.11 18.27
C LYS A 189 6.73 -13.23 18.49
N ARG A 190 7.67 -13.63 19.36
CA ARG A 190 8.91 -12.90 19.64
C ARG A 190 9.91 -12.91 18.48
N GLU A 191 9.95 -13.96 17.68
CA GLU A 191 10.81 -14.07 16.48
C GLU A 191 10.28 -13.23 15.32
N LEU A 192 8.96 -13.07 15.20
CA LEU A 192 8.28 -12.24 14.20
C LEU A 192 8.25 -10.74 14.56
N GLU A 193 8.40 -10.39 15.84
CA GLU A 193 8.54 -9.01 16.30
C GLU A 193 9.91 -8.42 15.98
N PHE A 194 10.02 -7.79 14.80
CA PHE A 194 11.10 -6.85 14.40
C PHE A 194 12.54 -7.19 14.84
N LYS A 195 12.96 -8.47 14.84
CA LYS A 195 14.37 -8.86 15.01
C LYS A 195 15.07 -8.94 13.66
N ASP A 196 16.30 -8.42 13.61
CA ASP A 196 17.14 -8.41 12.41
C ASP A 196 17.80 -9.79 12.18
N GLU A 197 17.23 -10.60 11.29
CA GLU A 197 17.92 -11.78 10.74
C GLU A 197 17.81 -11.77 9.21
N LYS A 198 18.95 -12.00 8.55
CA LYS A 198 19.07 -12.05 7.10
C LYS A 198 18.84 -13.49 6.61
N THR A 199 17.84 -13.70 5.79
CA THR A 199 17.64 -14.95 5.05
C THR A 199 17.08 -14.64 3.65
N GLU A 200 17.50 -15.40 2.64
CA GLU A 200 17.17 -15.13 1.24
C GLU A 200 15.76 -15.62 0.86
N TYR A 201 15.01 -14.76 0.20
CA TYR A 201 13.68 -15.04 -0.35
C TYR A 201 13.77 -15.42 -1.83
N ARG A 202 13.24 -16.58 -2.20
CA ARG A 202 13.18 -17.05 -3.59
C ARG A 202 11.72 -17.15 -4.05
N SER A 203 11.23 -16.16 -4.76
CA SER A 203 9.99 -16.30 -5.53
C SER A 203 10.07 -15.50 -6.82
N GLU A 204 9.56 -16.10 -7.89
CA GLU A 204 9.36 -15.39 -9.16
C GLU A 204 8.20 -14.41 -9.01
N ARG A 205 8.49 -13.12 -9.00
CA ARG A 205 7.47 -12.09 -9.09
C ARG A 205 7.90 -11.00 -10.06
N LYS A 206 6.93 -10.47 -10.76
CA LYS A 206 7.14 -9.36 -11.70
C LYS A 206 7.03 -8.04 -10.93
N VAL A 207 8.07 -7.23 -11.00
CA VAL A 207 8.13 -5.91 -10.34
C VAL A 207 8.16 -4.83 -11.40
N ILE A 208 7.42 -3.75 -11.18
CA ILE A 208 7.37 -2.59 -12.08
C ILE A 208 8.63 -1.74 -11.83
N ILE A 209 9.46 -1.57 -12.86
CA ILE A 209 10.58 -0.63 -12.82
C ILE A 209 10.03 0.79 -12.89
N ARG A 210 10.44 1.66 -11.96
CA ARG A 210 9.88 3.01 -11.81
C ARG A 210 10.93 4.10 -12.03
N ASN A 211 11.62 4.04 -13.15
CA ASN A 211 12.63 5.00 -13.58
C ASN A 211 12.30 5.66 -14.93
N PHE A 212 10.99 5.85 -15.18
CA PHE A 212 10.54 6.45 -16.43
C PHE A 212 10.99 7.90 -16.55
N ASP A 213 11.26 8.32 -17.80
CA ASP A 213 11.49 9.71 -18.12
C ASP A 213 10.18 10.51 -17.97
N PRO A 214 10.19 11.64 -17.24
CA PRO A 214 9.01 12.49 -17.16
C PRO A 214 8.48 12.96 -18.51
N GLN A 215 9.32 13.13 -19.53
CA GLN A 215 8.89 13.52 -20.88
C GLN A 215 8.04 12.43 -21.55
N GLU A 216 8.33 11.15 -21.31
CA GLU A 216 7.51 10.04 -21.80
C GLU A 216 6.10 10.10 -21.20
N ILE A 217 6.01 10.45 -19.90
CA ILE A 217 4.73 10.65 -19.23
C ILE A 217 3.94 11.82 -19.83
N LEU A 218 4.60 12.95 -20.12
CA LEU A 218 3.92 14.10 -20.72
C LEU A 218 3.39 13.76 -22.11
N LYS A 219 4.19 13.10 -22.95
CA LYS A 219 3.80 12.64 -24.28
C LYS A 219 2.63 11.66 -24.22
N PHE A 220 2.71 10.67 -23.33
CA PHE A 220 1.63 9.70 -23.12
C PHE A 220 0.33 10.38 -22.73
N ILE A 221 0.35 11.30 -21.77
CA ILE A 221 -0.87 12.00 -21.33
C ILE A 221 -1.42 12.88 -22.45
N SER A 222 -0.57 13.58 -23.20
CA SER A 222 -0.99 14.37 -24.34
C SER A 222 -1.71 13.51 -25.38
N LYS A 223 -1.14 12.34 -25.72
CA LYS A 223 -1.75 11.35 -26.62
C LYS A 223 -3.11 10.87 -26.12
N GLU A 224 -3.20 10.44 -24.85
CA GLU A 224 -4.40 9.85 -24.27
C GLU A 224 -5.53 10.85 -24.03
N THR A 225 -5.19 12.08 -23.73
CA THR A 225 -6.20 13.12 -23.50
C THR A 225 -6.59 13.89 -24.76
N GLY A 226 -5.78 13.83 -25.81
CA GLY A 226 -5.89 14.68 -27.00
C GLY A 226 -5.57 16.16 -26.74
N ILE A 227 -4.94 16.46 -25.61
CA ILE A 227 -4.59 17.83 -25.20
C ILE A 227 -3.12 18.10 -25.52
N ASN A 228 -2.86 19.20 -26.21
CA ASN A 228 -1.50 19.59 -26.60
C ASN A 228 -0.56 19.74 -25.40
N GLU A 229 0.71 19.32 -25.55
CA GLU A 229 1.74 19.37 -24.50
C GLU A 229 1.99 20.77 -23.95
N ILE A 230 1.78 21.82 -24.72
CA ILE A 230 1.92 23.21 -24.26
C ILE A 230 1.05 23.52 -23.04
N MET A 231 -0.06 22.78 -22.88
CA MET A 231 -0.98 22.93 -21.75
C MET A 231 -0.38 22.53 -20.39
N PHE A 232 0.71 21.76 -20.38
CA PHE A 232 1.45 21.49 -19.14
C PHE A 232 2.10 22.75 -18.55
N TYR A 233 2.30 23.80 -19.36
CA TYR A 233 3.00 25.01 -18.96
C TYR A 233 2.07 26.23 -18.83
N ILE A 234 0.83 26.13 -19.32
CA ILE A 234 -0.16 27.21 -19.26
C ILE A 234 -0.82 27.25 -17.85
N ARG A 235 -1.15 28.45 -17.39
CA ARG A 235 -1.86 28.70 -16.13
C ARG A 235 -3.35 28.94 -16.37
N ASN A 236 -4.17 28.66 -15.33
CA ASN A 236 -5.59 29.04 -15.26
C ASN A 236 -6.49 28.53 -16.41
N ASN A 237 -6.21 27.34 -16.92
CA ASN A 237 -7.00 26.68 -17.95
C ASN A 237 -7.50 25.31 -17.46
N LYS A 238 -8.74 24.93 -17.78
CA LYS A 238 -9.34 23.66 -17.39
C LYS A 238 -8.54 22.46 -17.91
N ASN A 239 -8.15 22.48 -19.19
CA ASN A 239 -7.37 21.42 -19.81
C ASN A 239 -5.97 21.33 -19.20
N SER A 240 -5.33 22.48 -18.92
CA SER A 240 -4.04 22.55 -18.20
C SER A 240 -4.13 21.90 -16.82
N LYS A 241 -5.22 22.13 -16.09
CA LYS A 241 -5.44 21.53 -14.77
C LYS A 241 -5.55 20.01 -14.86
N ILE A 242 -6.27 19.47 -15.84
CA ILE A 242 -6.45 18.04 -16.06
C ILE A 242 -5.10 17.37 -16.39
N VAL A 243 -4.38 17.84 -17.41
CA VAL A 243 -3.12 17.21 -17.83
C VAL A 243 -2.05 17.31 -16.75
N LYS A 244 -1.96 18.44 -16.04
CA LYS A 244 -1.03 18.60 -14.91
C LYS A 244 -1.38 17.66 -13.74
N ALA A 245 -2.67 17.43 -13.48
CA ALA A 245 -3.10 16.53 -12.43
C ALA A 245 -2.72 15.09 -12.75
N LEU A 246 -3.00 14.63 -13.96
CA LEU A 246 -2.64 13.30 -14.43
C LEU A 246 -1.11 13.12 -14.49
N ALA A 247 -0.38 14.13 -15.01
CA ALA A 247 1.09 14.10 -15.07
C ALA A 247 1.71 14.05 -13.66
N SER A 248 1.24 14.87 -12.73
CA SER A 248 1.73 14.86 -11.34
C SER A 248 1.52 13.51 -10.68
N LEU A 249 0.38 12.86 -10.95
CA LEU A 249 0.07 11.54 -10.45
C LEU A 249 1.01 10.47 -11.02
N LEU A 250 1.16 10.41 -12.35
CA LEU A 250 2.01 9.41 -13.01
C LEU A 250 3.49 9.60 -12.67
N MET A 251 4.01 10.83 -12.66
CA MET A 251 5.41 11.11 -12.27
C MET A 251 5.67 10.67 -10.83
N ARG A 252 4.74 10.90 -9.93
CA ARG A 252 4.87 10.46 -8.55
C ARG A 252 4.87 8.94 -8.42
N SER A 253 4.08 8.26 -9.23
CA SER A 253 3.99 6.79 -9.26
C SER A 253 5.17 6.16 -10.01
N PHE A 254 5.49 6.60 -11.22
CA PHE A 254 6.40 5.90 -12.14
C PHE A 254 7.80 6.49 -12.28
N CYS A 255 8.01 7.77 -11.93
CA CYS A 255 9.35 8.36 -11.86
C CYS A 255 9.93 8.39 -10.45
N ASN A 256 9.20 7.93 -9.43
CA ASN A 256 9.57 8.10 -8.02
C ASN A 256 9.84 9.56 -7.61
N TYR A 257 9.26 10.53 -8.31
CA TYR A 257 9.45 11.95 -8.06
C TYR A 257 8.72 12.43 -6.80
N ASN A 258 9.37 13.31 -6.05
CA ASN A 258 8.72 14.08 -4.98
C ASN A 258 8.09 15.36 -5.56
N CYS A 259 7.35 16.12 -4.75
CA CYS A 259 6.68 17.34 -5.23
C CYS A 259 7.65 18.37 -5.78
N LYS A 260 8.88 18.48 -5.24
CA LYS A 260 9.92 19.41 -5.71
C LYS A 260 10.43 19.03 -7.10
N ASP A 261 10.59 17.74 -7.36
CA ASP A 261 11.02 17.24 -8.66
C ASP A 261 9.95 17.49 -9.73
N ILE A 262 8.68 17.23 -9.41
CA ILE A 262 7.54 17.52 -10.30
C ILE A 262 7.42 19.02 -10.61
N CYS A 263 7.67 19.89 -9.61
CA CYS A 263 7.70 21.33 -9.82
C CYS A 263 8.73 21.74 -10.88
N LYS A 264 9.91 21.09 -10.92
CA LYS A 264 10.94 21.37 -11.93
C LYS A 264 10.50 20.98 -13.34
N VAL A 265 9.76 19.88 -13.49
CA VAL A 265 9.26 19.41 -14.79
C VAL A 265 8.12 20.28 -15.30
N LEU A 266 7.12 20.56 -14.47
CA LEU A 266 5.94 21.32 -14.88
C LEU A 266 6.15 22.84 -14.87
N GLY A 267 7.25 23.31 -14.27
CA GLY A 267 7.60 24.73 -14.17
C GLY A 267 6.59 25.57 -13.38
N ASN A 268 7.07 26.64 -12.77
CA ASN A 268 6.23 27.74 -12.17
C ASN A 268 5.03 27.32 -11.30
N ILE A 269 5.10 26.19 -10.59
CA ILE A 269 4.07 25.74 -9.65
C ILE A 269 4.67 25.46 -8.29
N ALA A 270 3.91 25.73 -7.22
CA ALA A 270 4.33 25.44 -5.85
C ALA A 270 4.14 23.95 -5.49
N GLN A 271 4.93 23.45 -4.54
CA GLN A 271 4.82 22.05 -4.07
C GLN A 271 3.42 21.72 -3.51
N SER A 272 2.77 22.68 -2.85
CA SER A 272 1.38 22.55 -2.38
C SER A 272 0.40 22.36 -3.54
N THR A 273 0.66 23.05 -4.67
CA THR A 273 -0.13 22.88 -5.90
C THR A 273 0.05 21.48 -6.48
N VAL A 274 1.29 20.94 -6.54
CA VAL A 274 1.55 19.57 -7.00
C VAL A 274 0.82 18.56 -6.12
N SER A 275 0.85 18.71 -4.80
CA SER A 275 0.11 17.84 -3.88
C SER A 275 -1.40 17.84 -4.16
N ARG A 276 -1.98 19.02 -4.41
CA ARG A 276 -3.40 19.18 -4.80
C ARG A 276 -3.68 18.58 -6.17
N LEU A 277 -2.80 18.77 -7.15
CA LEU A 277 -2.92 18.18 -8.48
C LEU A 277 -2.89 16.65 -8.44
N CYS A 278 -2.02 16.04 -7.62
CA CYS A 278 -2.03 14.59 -7.41
C CYS A 278 -3.40 14.11 -6.88
N SER A 279 -3.99 14.83 -5.92
CA SER A 279 -5.33 14.46 -5.40
C SER A 279 -6.41 14.57 -6.47
N ILE A 280 -6.36 15.60 -7.31
CA ILE A 280 -7.27 15.76 -8.46
C ILE A 280 -7.04 14.63 -9.48
N GLY A 281 -5.79 14.25 -9.76
CA GLY A 281 -5.47 13.13 -10.65
C GLY A 281 -6.08 11.82 -10.16
N VAL A 282 -6.02 11.55 -8.85
CA VAL A 282 -6.68 10.38 -8.22
C VAL A 282 -8.19 10.43 -8.41
N GLU A 283 -8.79 11.60 -8.21
CA GLU A 283 -10.22 11.81 -8.42
C GLU A 283 -10.58 11.52 -9.87
N LEU A 284 -9.88 12.10 -10.83
CA LEU A 284 -10.11 11.91 -12.27
C LEU A 284 -10.07 10.42 -12.68
N ILE A 285 -9.05 9.67 -12.26
CA ILE A 285 -8.95 8.23 -12.59
C ILE A 285 -9.98 7.36 -11.83
N SER A 286 -10.58 7.88 -10.77
CA SER A 286 -11.57 7.15 -9.97
C SER A 286 -13.01 7.42 -10.43
N THR A 287 -13.31 8.60 -10.95
CA THR A 287 -14.66 9.07 -11.25
C THR A 287 -14.95 9.19 -12.75
N GLU A 288 -13.95 9.50 -13.58
CA GLU A 288 -14.14 9.70 -15.01
C GLU A 288 -13.77 8.42 -15.80
N ASP A 289 -14.73 7.80 -16.46
CA ASP A 289 -14.52 6.58 -17.24
C ASP A 289 -13.41 6.74 -18.29
N LYS A 290 -13.26 7.93 -18.86
CA LYS A 290 -12.20 8.27 -19.82
C LYS A 290 -10.80 7.99 -19.29
N TYR A 291 -10.56 8.19 -17.99
CA TYR A 291 -9.24 8.08 -17.38
C TYR A 291 -9.07 6.84 -16.48
N LYS A 292 -10.12 6.06 -16.29
CA LYS A 292 -10.15 4.91 -15.37
C LYS A 292 -9.06 3.88 -15.63
N ASN A 293 -8.72 3.65 -16.89
CA ASN A 293 -7.71 2.69 -17.30
C ASN A 293 -6.34 3.31 -17.63
N LEU A 294 -6.15 4.62 -17.40
CA LEU A 294 -4.96 5.34 -17.81
C LEU A 294 -3.65 4.73 -17.23
N ILE A 295 -3.67 4.34 -15.95
CA ILE A 295 -2.52 3.72 -15.28
C ILE A 295 -2.19 2.36 -15.90
N ASN A 296 -3.20 1.48 -16.07
CA ASN A 296 -3.00 0.17 -16.67
C ASN A 296 -2.49 0.27 -18.11
N LYS A 297 -3.01 1.24 -18.86
CA LYS A 297 -2.58 1.50 -20.23
C LYS A 297 -1.13 1.98 -20.29
N PHE A 298 -0.72 2.89 -19.39
CA PHE A 298 0.67 3.31 -19.28
C PHE A 298 1.58 2.13 -18.97
N ILE A 299 1.20 1.29 -18.01
CA ILE A 299 1.98 0.09 -17.66
C ILE A 299 2.09 -0.86 -18.86
N SER A 300 1.01 -1.12 -19.59
CA SER A 300 1.04 -2.05 -20.73
C SER A 300 1.86 -1.55 -21.91
N GLU A 301 1.87 -0.23 -22.17
CA GLU A 301 2.63 0.36 -23.28
C GLU A 301 4.13 0.57 -22.97
N HIS A 302 4.50 0.80 -21.71
CA HIS A 302 5.83 1.27 -21.35
C HIS A 302 6.57 0.37 -20.35
N SER A 303 5.90 -0.59 -19.69
CA SER A 303 6.59 -1.41 -18.69
C SER A 303 7.43 -2.50 -19.31
N ASN A 304 8.74 -2.37 -19.24
CA ASN A 304 9.63 -3.51 -19.22
C ASN A 304 9.46 -4.24 -17.88
N LEU A 305 8.57 -5.25 -17.83
CA LEU A 305 8.45 -6.13 -16.69
C LEU A 305 9.73 -6.97 -16.60
N LYS A 306 10.65 -6.59 -15.74
CA LYS A 306 11.81 -7.42 -15.43
C LYS A 306 11.32 -8.61 -14.60
N ALA A 307 11.30 -9.79 -15.21
CA ALA A 307 11.24 -11.03 -14.44
C ALA A 307 12.56 -11.11 -13.65
N MET A 308 12.51 -10.94 -12.34
CA MET A 308 13.66 -11.18 -11.49
C MET A 308 13.71 -12.69 -11.20
N GLY A 309 14.41 -13.43 -12.06
CA GLY A 309 14.97 -14.73 -11.72
C GLY A 309 16.23 -14.48 -10.92
N TYR A 310 16.26 -14.91 -9.67
CA TYR A 310 17.51 -14.99 -8.91
C TYR A 310 18.28 -16.20 -9.38
N THR A 311 19.48 -15.97 -9.95
CA THR A 311 20.53 -16.99 -10.11
C THR A 311 21.14 -17.32 -8.77
#